data_7efbc196e6ed210f507c03a05a3b354c
#
_entry.id   7efbc196e6ed210f507c03a05a3b354c
#
_cell.length_a   1.000
_cell.length_b   1.000
_cell.length_c   1.000
_cell.angle_alpha   90.00
_cell.angle_beta   90.00
_cell.angle_gamma   90.00
#
_symmetry.space_group_name_H-M   'P 1'
#
loop_
_entity.id
_entity.type
_entity.pdbx_description
1 polymer ?
#
loop_
_entity_poly.entity_id
_entity_poly.type
_entity_poly.pdbx_seq_one_letter_code
_entity_poly.pdbx_strand_id
1 'polypeptide(L)'
;MKVLFLTNEYPPHIYGGAGVHVGYLSRELAKSMPVEVRCFGDQNFKERNLQVRGFGLDTSDFTCPKPLQSAFGAIRRCTDFNTTNIDADLVHCHTWYSHFGGILAKLNYGIPFVITVHSLEPLRPWKREQLGGGYDFSLWIEKTALEMADAIVAVSGETKRDIERLFEVDPNHVRVIHNGVDLEEYRRVDSTL
;
A
#
# COMPACT_ATOMS: atom_id res chain seq x y z
N MET A 1 12.69 -16.26 2.62
CA MET A 1 12.31 -14.86 2.33
C MET A 1 11.00 -14.57 3.03
N LYS A 2 10.92 -13.52 3.82
CA LYS A 2 9.71 -13.00 4.48
C LYS A 2 9.37 -11.64 3.88
N VAL A 3 8.10 -11.43 3.51
CA VAL A 3 7.62 -10.18 2.94
C VAL A 3 6.79 -9.42 3.96
N LEU A 4 7.05 -8.11 4.09
CA LEU A 4 6.24 -7.17 4.87
C LEU A 4 5.40 -6.32 3.93
N PHE A 5 4.07 -6.48 3.97
CA PHE A 5 3.13 -5.58 3.31
C PHE A 5 2.78 -4.40 4.21
N LEU A 6 2.81 -3.19 3.66
CA LEU A 6 2.27 -1.99 4.27
C LEU A 6 1.10 -1.47 3.44
N THR A 7 -0.05 -1.30 4.06
CA THR A 7 -1.27 -0.86 3.38
C THR A 7 -2.18 -0.05 4.30
N ASN A 8 -3.00 0.81 3.72
CA ASN A 8 -4.06 1.50 4.48
C ASN A 8 -5.33 0.65 4.61
N GLU A 9 -5.53 -0.34 3.75
CA GLU A 9 -6.74 -1.17 3.70
C GLU A 9 -6.37 -2.65 3.82
N TYR A 10 -7.13 -3.37 4.62
CA TYR A 10 -7.07 -4.82 4.71
C TYR A 10 -8.39 -5.38 5.26
N PRO A 11 -8.85 -6.56 4.79
CA PRO A 11 -10.08 -7.14 5.33
C PRO A 11 -10.13 -7.19 6.87
N PRO A 12 -11.28 -6.90 7.51
CA PRO A 12 -12.57 -6.55 6.91
C PRO A 12 -12.71 -5.06 6.51
N HIS A 13 -11.76 -4.21 6.81
CA HIS A 13 -11.80 -2.77 6.56
C HIS A 13 -11.28 -2.45 5.15
N ILE A 14 -12.11 -2.69 4.15
CA ILE A 14 -11.82 -2.43 2.74
C ILE A 14 -12.64 -1.24 2.28
N TYR A 15 -11.96 -0.28 1.63
CA TYR A 15 -12.58 0.87 0.99
C TYR A 15 -12.59 0.75 -0.54
N GLY A 16 -11.57 0.11 -1.11
CA GLY A 16 -11.41 0.02 -2.56
C GLY A 16 -10.66 -1.21 -3.04
N GLY A 17 -10.38 -1.24 -4.34
CA GLY A 17 -9.74 -2.38 -5.00
C GLY A 17 -8.34 -2.72 -4.48
N ALA A 18 -7.61 -1.73 -3.95
CA ALA A 18 -6.29 -1.97 -3.37
C ALA A 18 -6.36 -2.90 -2.15
N GLY A 19 -7.33 -2.68 -1.24
CA GLY A 19 -7.54 -3.53 -0.07
C GLY A 19 -7.95 -4.96 -0.44
N VAL A 20 -8.81 -5.12 -1.46
CA VAL A 20 -9.16 -6.43 -2.02
C VAL A 20 -7.90 -7.11 -2.56
N HIS A 21 -7.13 -6.43 -3.39
CA HIS A 21 -5.90 -6.95 -3.99
C HIS A 21 -4.90 -7.43 -2.92
N VAL A 22 -4.62 -6.62 -1.91
CA VAL A 22 -3.68 -6.99 -0.83
C VAL A 22 -4.18 -8.18 -0.04
N GLY A 23 -5.50 -8.25 0.21
CA GLY A 23 -6.13 -9.39 0.89
C GLY A 23 -5.91 -10.71 0.17
N TYR A 24 -6.11 -10.76 -1.15
CA TYR A 24 -5.84 -11.95 -1.96
C TYR A 24 -4.35 -12.23 -2.12
N LEU A 25 -3.57 -11.22 -2.49
CA LEU A 25 -2.13 -11.38 -2.74
C LEU A 25 -1.40 -11.90 -1.50
N SER A 26 -1.71 -11.37 -0.31
CA SER A 26 -1.07 -11.81 0.93
C SER A 26 -1.38 -13.27 1.27
N ARG A 27 -2.63 -13.72 1.04
CA ARG A 27 -3.04 -15.11 1.25
C ARG A 27 -2.37 -16.05 0.25
N GLU A 28 -2.29 -15.66 -1.03
CA GLU A 28 -1.64 -16.47 -2.06
C GLU A 28 -0.14 -16.62 -1.81
N LEU A 29 0.55 -15.52 -1.48
CA LEU A 29 1.97 -15.58 -1.14
C LEU A 29 2.24 -16.38 0.14
N ALA A 30 1.35 -16.30 1.13
CA ALA A 30 1.47 -17.06 2.38
C ALA A 30 1.39 -18.59 2.18
N LYS A 31 0.94 -19.07 1.02
CA LYS A 31 1.01 -20.50 0.67
C LYS A 31 2.45 -20.98 0.48
N SER A 32 3.37 -20.07 0.11
CA SER A 32 4.75 -20.41 -0.24
C SER A 32 5.82 -19.76 0.66
N MET A 33 5.49 -18.66 1.35
CA MET A 33 6.46 -17.93 2.18
C MET A 33 5.80 -17.20 3.35
N PRO A 34 6.54 -16.85 4.41
CA PRO A 34 6.04 -15.97 5.48
C PRO A 34 5.68 -14.58 4.97
N VAL A 35 4.49 -14.13 5.32
CA VAL A 35 3.95 -12.81 4.99
C VAL A 35 3.48 -12.12 6.28
N GLU A 36 3.92 -10.90 6.49
CA GLU A 36 3.40 -10.00 7.50
C GLU A 36 2.68 -8.83 6.83
N VAL A 37 1.49 -8.51 7.29
CA VAL A 37 0.73 -7.34 6.83
C VAL A 37 0.60 -6.37 8.01
N ARG A 38 1.04 -5.13 7.82
CA ARG A 38 0.74 -4.01 8.71
C ARG A 38 -0.23 -3.09 7.99
N CYS A 39 -1.41 -2.92 8.58
CA CYS A 39 -2.49 -2.16 7.97
C CYS A 39 -3.08 -1.14 8.93
N PHE A 40 -3.85 -0.21 8.41
CA PHE A 40 -4.65 0.68 9.23
C PHE A 40 -5.86 -0.09 9.76
N GLY A 41 -6.20 0.14 11.04
CA GLY A 41 -7.34 -0.50 11.68
C GLY A 41 -6.95 -1.25 12.95
N ASP A 42 -7.74 -2.24 13.31
CA ASP A 42 -7.64 -3.02 14.54
C ASP A 42 -7.48 -4.53 14.29
N GLN A 43 -7.32 -4.93 13.03
CA GLN A 43 -7.15 -6.34 12.64
C GLN A 43 -5.92 -6.91 13.33
N ASN A 44 -6.08 -8.07 13.94
CA ASN A 44 -4.95 -8.76 14.57
C ASN A 44 -5.19 -10.28 14.55
N PHE A 45 -4.54 -10.96 13.62
CA PHE A 45 -4.59 -12.41 13.55
C PHE A 45 -3.31 -12.99 12.96
N LYS A 46 -3.11 -14.29 13.24
CA LYS A 46 -2.02 -15.07 12.67
C LYS A 46 -2.55 -16.43 12.24
N GLU A 47 -2.30 -16.77 10.99
CA GLU A 47 -2.68 -18.05 10.39
C GLU A 47 -1.52 -18.58 9.55
N ARG A 48 -0.97 -19.76 9.92
CA ARG A 48 0.19 -20.37 9.23
C ARG A 48 1.33 -19.36 8.97
N ASN A 49 1.55 -19.03 7.68
CA ASN A 49 2.59 -18.10 7.24
C ASN A 49 2.08 -16.64 7.11
N LEU A 50 0.82 -16.37 7.40
CA LEU A 50 0.25 -15.03 7.32
C LEU A 50 0.06 -14.45 8.72
N GLN A 51 0.66 -13.30 8.97
CA GLN A 51 0.41 -12.51 10.17
C GLN A 51 -0.14 -11.14 9.76
N VAL A 52 -1.26 -10.73 10.31
CA VAL A 52 -1.86 -9.41 10.09
C VAL A 52 -1.89 -8.64 11.39
N ARG A 53 -1.47 -7.39 11.33
CA ARG A 53 -1.48 -6.47 12.45
C ARG A 53 -2.04 -5.11 12.03
N GLY A 54 -3.15 -4.72 12.64
CA GLY A 54 -3.75 -3.41 12.50
C GLY A 54 -3.08 -2.37 13.41
N PHE A 55 -3.01 -1.15 12.91
CA PHE A 55 -2.51 0.01 13.63
C PHE A 55 -3.62 1.06 13.66
N GLY A 56 -4.29 1.15 14.79
CA GLY A 56 -5.31 2.16 15.06
C GLY A 56 -4.73 3.56 15.06
N LEU A 57 -5.60 4.55 15.13
CA LEU A 57 -5.20 5.96 15.21
C LEU A 57 -6.05 6.64 16.27
N ASP A 58 -5.41 7.19 17.27
CA ASP A 58 -6.00 8.19 18.13
C ASP A 58 -5.73 9.58 17.52
N THR A 59 -6.80 10.30 17.24
CA THR A 59 -6.75 11.67 16.70
C THR A 59 -7.21 12.72 17.71
N SER A 60 -7.39 12.34 18.96
CA SER A 60 -7.91 13.24 20.01
C SER A 60 -7.02 14.46 20.25
N ASP A 61 -5.72 14.34 19.95
CA ASP A 61 -4.73 15.40 20.05
C ASP A 61 -4.54 16.21 18.75
N PHE A 62 -5.25 15.85 17.65
CA PHE A 62 -5.15 16.57 16.38
C PHE A 62 -5.94 17.88 16.44
N THR A 63 -5.22 19.00 16.48
CA THR A 63 -5.77 20.36 16.43
C THR A 63 -5.68 20.99 15.04
N CYS A 64 -5.05 20.31 14.07
CA CYS A 64 -4.93 20.78 12.70
C CYS A 64 -6.28 20.72 11.96
N PRO A 65 -6.44 21.49 10.85
CA PRO A 65 -7.63 21.44 10.02
C PRO A 65 -8.02 20.02 9.61
N LYS A 66 -9.32 19.71 9.67
CA LYS A 66 -9.86 18.36 9.41
C LYS A 66 -9.34 17.70 8.12
N PRO A 67 -9.21 18.39 6.96
CA PRO A 67 -8.65 17.78 5.74
C PRO A 67 -7.21 17.29 5.90
N LEU A 68 -6.41 17.93 6.77
CA LEU A 68 -5.01 17.53 7.01
C LEU A 68 -4.89 16.32 7.96
N GLN A 69 -5.92 16.04 8.77
CA GLN A 69 -5.88 14.94 9.74
C GLN A 69 -5.69 13.58 9.07
N SER A 70 -6.22 13.40 7.85
CA SER A 70 -6.03 12.18 7.08
C SER A 70 -4.54 11.97 6.71
N ALA A 71 -3.87 13.02 6.26
CA ALA A 71 -2.46 12.98 5.89
C ALA A 71 -1.55 12.73 7.11
N PHE A 72 -1.74 13.51 8.18
CA PHE A 72 -0.99 13.31 9.42
C PHE A 72 -1.26 11.96 10.09
N GLY A 73 -2.50 11.48 10.00
CA GLY A 73 -2.86 10.15 10.49
C GLY A 73 -2.19 9.02 9.71
N ALA A 74 -2.00 9.18 8.40
CA ALA A 74 -1.23 8.23 7.60
C ALA A 74 0.26 8.22 8.03
N ILE A 75 0.87 9.39 8.21
CA ILE A 75 2.27 9.50 8.64
C ILE A 75 2.49 8.89 10.03
N ARG A 76 1.61 9.18 10.99
CA ARG A 76 1.69 8.58 12.33
C ARG A 76 1.70 7.06 12.25
N ARG A 77 0.76 6.45 11.51
CA ARG A 77 0.74 4.98 11.34
C ARG A 77 1.95 4.44 10.59
N CYS A 78 2.47 5.14 9.59
CA CYS A 78 3.72 4.77 8.92
C CYS A 78 4.90 4.77 9.90
N THR A 79 4.94 5.71 10.82
CA THR A 79 5.94 5.75 11.90
C THR A 79 5.73 4.55 12.83
N ASP A 80 4.49 4.30 13.27
CA ASP A 80 4.16 3.18 14.16
C ASP A 80 4.48 1.81 13.52
N PHE A 81 4.31 1.67 12.21
CA PHE A 81 4.75 0.49 11.46
C PHE A 81 6.25 0.24 11.66
N ASN A 82 7.05 1.28 11.71
CA ASN A 82 8.51 1.21 11.77
C ASN A 82 9.10 1.22 13.18
N THR A 83 8.35 1.68 14.19
CA THR A 83 8.75 1.59 15.61
C THR A 83 8.53 0.19 16.19
N THR A 84 7.80 -0.64 15.49
CA THR A 84 7.70 -2.08 15.77
C THR A 84 8.78 -2.81 14.98
N ASN A 85 9.51 -3.73 15.62
CA ASN A 85 10.60 -4.46 14.96
C ASN A 85 10.18 -5.02 13.60
N ILE A 86 11.02 -4.78 12.58
CA ILE A 86 10.86 -5.31 11.23
C ILE A 86 11.85 -6.46 11.06
N ASP A 87 11.30 -7.66 10.93
CA ASP A 87 12.01 -8.91 10.62
C ASP A 87 11.49 -9.41 9.27
N ALA A 88 11.86 -8.72 8.21
CA ALA A 88 11.47 -9.04 6.84
C ALA A 88 12.62 -8.77 5.88
N ASP A 89 12.65 -9.55 4.78
CA ASP A 89 13.66 -9.42 3.72
C ASP A 89 13.27 -8.39 2.66
N LEU A 90 11.99 -7.94 2.66
CA LEU A 90 11.42 -7.05 1.67
C LEU A 90 10.23 -6.31 2.27
N VAL A 91 10.12 -5.00 2.02
CA VAL A 91 8.90 -4.22 2.26
C VAL A 91 8.17 -3.93 0.95
N HIS A 92 6.85 -4.18 0.93
CA HIS A 92 5.99 -3.97 -0.21
C HIS A 92 4.81 -3.08 0.15
N CYS A 93 4.73 -1.90 -0.44
CA CYS A 93 3.71 -0.90 -0.16
C CYS A 93 2.62 -0.82 -1.23
N HIS A 94 1.41 -0.50 -0.77
CA HIS A 94 0.24 -0.30 -1.60
C HIS A 94 -0.43 1.03 -1.22
N THR A 95 -0.63 1.91 -2.18
CA THR A 95 -1.15 3.27 -2.05
C THR A 95 -0.22 4.25 -1.29
N TRP A 96 -0.33 5.55 -1.61
CA TRP A 96 0.51 6.59 -1.01
C TRP A 96 0.41 6.65 0.52
N TYR A 97 -0.72 6.23 1.09
CA TYR A 97 -0.93 6.19 2.55
C TYR A 97 0.12 5.38 3.31
N SER A 98 0.68 4.36 2.67
CA SER A 98 1.71 3.48 3.27
C SER A 98 3.12 3.74 2.74
N HIS A 99 3.28 4.53 1.70
CA HIS A 99 4.57 4.74 1.02
C HIS A 99 5.64 5.33 1.96
N PHE A 100 5.26 6.27 2.84
CA PHE A 100 6.20 6.81 3.82
C PHE A 100 6.74 5.72 4.76
N GLY A 101 5.91 4.75 5.12
CA GLY A 101 6.34 3.57 5.88
C GLY A 101 7.38 2.72 5.15
N GLY A 102 7.23 2.56 3.83
CA GLY A 102 8.21 1.87 2.98
C GLY A 102 9.53 2.62 2.87
N ILE A 103 9.49 3.95 2.72
CA ILE A 103 10.70 4.81 2.75
C ILE A 103 11.44 4.63 4.07
N LEU A 104 10.74 4.70 5.20
CA LEU A 104 11.33 4.49 6.53
C LEU A 104 11.95 3.10 6.67
N ALA A 105 11.26 2.05 6.20
CA ALA A 105 11.77 0.68 6.25
C ALA A 105 13.05 0.52 5.44
N LYS A 106 13.08 1.05 4.21
CA LYS A 106 14.28 1.04 3.37
C LYS A 106 15.46 1.75 4.04
N LEU A 107 15.24 2.95 4.54
CA LEU A 107 16.31 3.79 5.09
C LEU A 107 16.83 3.29 6.44
N ASN A 108 15.96 2.81 7.31
CA ASN A 108 16.33 2.44 8.68
C ASN A 108 16.74 0.97 8.83
N TYR A 109 16.15 0.08 8.03
CA TYR A 109 16.41 -1.36 8.12
C TYR A 109 17.21 -1.90 6.94
N GLY A 110 17.45 -1.09 5.89
CA GLY A 110 18.25 -1.48 4.73
C GLY A 110 17.62 -2.58 3.88
N ILE A 111 16.30 -2.78 3.96
CA ILE A 111 15.58 -3.80 3.18
C ILE A 111 15.07 -3.24 1.87
N PRO A 112 15.02 -4.06 0.79
CA PRO A 112 14.45 -3.65 -0.49
C PRO A 112 13.01 -3.16 -0.38
N PHE A 113 12.69 -2.13 -1.15
CA PHE A 113 11.39 -1.46 -1.16
C PHE A 113 10.68 -1.65 -2.50
N VAL A 114 9.52 -2.28 -2.48
CA VAL A 114 8.66 -2.52 -3.63
C VAL A 114 7.35 -1.74 -3.47
N ILE A 115 6.82 -1.24 -4.58
CA ILE A 115 5.51 -0.56 -4.64
C ILE A 115 4.64 -1.23 -5.70
N THR A 116 3.38 -1.52 -5.36
CA THR A 116 2.33 -1.76 -6.37
C THR A 116 1.50 -0.50 -6.55
N VAL A 117 1.45 -0.02 -7.78
CA VAL A 117 0.69 1.17 -8.17
C VAL A 117 -0.69 0.77 -8.69
N HIS A 118 -1.73 1.11 -7.92
CA HIS A 118 -3.14 0.92 -8.28
C HIS A 118 -3.75 2.17 -8.93
N SER A 119 -3.25 3.34 -8.57
CA SER A 119 -3.61 4.66 -9.09
C SER A 119 -2.52 5.65 -8.75
N LEU A 120 -2.44 6.76 -9.46
CA LEU A 120 -1.47 7.82 -9.24
C LEU A 120 -2.16 9.10 -8.79
N GLU A 121 -1.65 9.73 -7.75
CA GLU A 121 -2.24 10.95 -7.19
C GLU A 121 -2.24 12.13 -8.20
N PRO A 122 -1.21 12.35 -9.05
CA PRO A 122 -1.26 13.40 -10.08
C PRO A 122 -2.43 13.26 -11.07
N LEU A 123 -2.95 12.05 -11.25
CA LEU A 123 -4.11 11.78 -12.10
C LEU A 123 -5.46 11.92 -11.37
N ARG A 124 -5.42 12.34 -10.10
CA ARG A 124 -6.59 12.48 -9.22
C ARG A 124 -6.71 13.89 -8.61
N PRO A 125 -6.66 14.97 -9.43
CA PRO A 125 -6.60 16.35 -8.93
C PRO A 125 -7.82 16.76 -8.09
N TRP A 126 -8.98 16.10 -8.27
CA TRP A 126 -10.17 16.31 -7.44
C TRP A 126 -9.98 15.98 -5.96
N LYS A 127 -8.97 15.17 -5.61
CA LYS A 127 -8.63 14.88 -4.21
C LYS A 127 -8.15 16.12 -3.44
N ARG A 128 -7.75 17.18 -4.12
CA ARG A 128 -7.41 18.46 -3.47
C ARG A 128 -8.60 19.03 -2.70
N GLU A 129 -9.82 18.84 -3.17
CA GLU A 129 -11.02 19.26 -2.46
C GLU A 129 -11.21 18.49 -1.14
N GLN A 130 -10.79 17.22 -1.11
CA GLN A 130 -10.95 16.34 0.04
C GLN A 130 -9.80 16.50 1.06
N LEU A 131 -8.58 16.67 0.57
CA LEU A 131 -7.35 16.64 1.38
C LEU A 131 -6.77 18.03 1.65
N GLY A 132 -7.26 19.08 0.95
CA GLY A 132 -6.67 20.42 1.06
C GLY A 132 -5.17 20.40 0.81
N GLY A 133 -4.37 21.03 1.67
CA GLY A 133 -2.91 20.99 1.59
C GLY A 133 -2.30 19.60 1.78
N GLY A 134 -3.03 18.65 2.33
CA GLY A 134 -2.63 17.25 2.43
C GLY A 134 -2.48 16.57 1.06
N TYR A 135 -3.11 17.12 0.01
CA TYR A 135 -2.94 16.63 -1.36
C TYR A 135 -1.52 16.89 -1.88
N ASP A 136 -0.95 18.08 -1.67
CA ASP A 136 0.42 18.36 -2.08
C ASP A 136 1.42 17.46 -1.35
N PHE A 137 1.12 17.15 -0.09
CA PHE A 137 1.90 16.21 0.69
C PHE A 137 1.79 14.78 0.16
N SER A 138 0.59 14.32 -0.24
CA SER A 138 0.42 12.99 -0.86
C SER A 138 1.19 12.85 -2.17
N LEU A 139 1.18 13.91 -3.01
CA LEU A 139 1.98 13.98 -4.24
C LEU A 139 3.48 13.85 -3.96
N TRP A 140 3.98 14.60 -2.96
CA TRP A 140 5.38 14.54 -2.58
C TRP A 140 5.81 13.17 -2.07
N ILE A 141 4.99 12.55 -1.21
CA ILE A 141 5.26 11.19 -0.70
C ILE A 141 5.27 10.18 -1.85
N GLU A 142 4.25 10.21 -2.72
CA GLU A 142 4.15 9.27 -3.82
C GLU A 142 5.34 9.40 -4.78
N LYS A 143 5.69 10.63 -5.18
CA LYS A 143 6.88 10.90 -6.01
C LYS A 143 8.14 10.34 -5.34
N THR A 144 8.41 10.75 -4.12
CA THR A 144 9.62 10.33 -3.39
C THR A 144 9.69 8.80 -3.27
N ALA A 145 8.57 8.15 -2.96
CA ALA A 145 8.53 6.71 -2.80
C ALA A 145 8.80 5.96 -4.11
N LEU A 146 8.17 6.38 -5.21
CA LEU A 146 8.37 5.77 -6.53
C LEU A 146 9.82 5.91 -7.01
N GLU A 147 10.41 7.08 -6.82
CA GLU A 147 11.82 7.34 -7.21
C GLU A 147 12.83 6.63 -6.31
N MET A 148 12.45 6.25 -5.09
CA MET A 148 13.30 5.48 -4.16
C MET A 148 13.05 3.97 -4.24
N ALA A 149 12.01 3.50 -4.90
CA ALA A 149 11.67 2.08 -4.95
C ALA A 149 12.71 1.26 -5.74
N ASP A 150 13.04 0.07 -5.22
CA ASP A 150 13.93 -0.88 -5.91
C ASP A 150 13.18 -1.62 -7.02
N ALA A 151 11.84 -1.75 -6.89
CA ALA A 151 10.99 -2.25 -7.95
C ALA A 151 9.56 -1.67 -7.83
N ILE A 152 8.94 -1.46 -8.98
CA ILE A 152 7.58 -0.94 -9.10
C ILE A 152 6.74 -1.91 -9.91
N VAL A 153 5.63 -2.33 -9.35
CA VAL A 153 4.60 -3.13 -10.03
C VAL A 153 3.51 -2.20 -10.53
N ALA A 154 3.37 -2.08 -11.84
CA ALA A 154 2.26 -1.40 -12.49
C ALA A 154 1.16 -2.42 -12.81
N VAL A 155 -0.08 -2.16 -12.40
CA VAL A 155 -1.21 -3.09 -12.62
C VAL A 155 -1.69 -3.18 -14.08
N SER A 156 -1.18 -2.28 -14.94
CA SER A 156 -1.46 -2.29 -16.39
C SER A 156 -0.33 -1.63 -17.18
N GLY A 157 -0.33 -1.88 -18.49
CA GLY A 157 0.60 -1.17 -19.40
C GLY A 157 0.34 0.35 -19.46
N GLU A 158 -0.88 0.79 -19.23
CA GLU A 158 -1.21 2.21 -19.14
C GLU A 158 -0.62 2.81 -17.85
N THR A 159 -0.82 2.15 -16.71
CA THR A 159 -0.21 2.56 -15.44
C THR A 159 1.32 2.67 -15.56
N LYS A 160 1.98 1.71 -16.25
CA LYS A 160 3.42 1.78 -16.50
C LYS A 160 3.80 3.04 -17.27
N ARG A 161 3.11 3.34 -18.38
CA ARG A 161 3.37 4.56 -19.19
C ARG A 161 3.18 5.84 -18.37
N ASP A 162 2.16 5.89 -17.52
CA ASP A 162 1.90 7.04 -16.65
C ASP A 162 2.99 7.22 -15.60
N ILE A 163 3.48 6.13 -14.99
CA ILE A 163 4.61 6.17 -14.04
C ILE A 163 5.84 6.75 -14.73
N GLU A 164 6.21 6.22 -15.90
CA GLU A 164 7.40 6.64 -16.66
C GLU A 164 7.29 8.09 -17.18
N ARG A 165 6.08 8.57 -17.41
CA ARG A 165 5.81 9.95 -17.85
C ARG A 165 5.84 10.96 -16.72
N LEU A 166 5.39 10.60 -15.52
CA LEU A 166 5.11 11.53 -14.43
C LEU A 166 6.24 11.59 -13.39
N PHE A 167 7.11 10.57 -13.34
CA PHE A 167 8.14 10.44 -12.31
C PHE A 167 9.50 10.08 -12.92
N GLU A 168 10.56 10.47 -12.22
CA GLU A 168 11.95 10.16 -12.60
C GLU A 168 12.32 8.75 -12.11
N VAL A 169 11.78 7.72 -12.74
CA VAL A 169 12.02 6.32 -12.40
C VAL A 169 12.82 5.60 -13.50
N ASP A 170 13.66 4.65 -13.12
CA ASP A 170 14.30 3.76 -14.11
C ASP A 170 13.23 2.80 -14.69
N PRO A 171 12.97 2.84 -16.02
CA PRO A 171 11.99 1.94 -16.65
C PRO A 171 12.27 0.45 -16.40
N ASN A 172 13.55 0.09 -16.14
CA ASN A 172 13.93 -1.28 -15.82
C ASN A 172 13.44 -1.74 -14.45
N HIS A 173 13.12 -0.82 -13.54
CA HIS A 173 12.51 -1.13 -12.25
C HIS A 173 10.99 -1.29 -12.34
N VAL A 174 10.35 -0.87 -13.46
CA VAL A 174 8.89 -0.94 -13.62
C VAL A 174 8.47 -2.20 -14.37
N ARG A 175 7.71 -3.07 -13.70
CA ARG A 175 7.15 -4.30 -14.26
C ARG A 175 5.63 -4.25 -14.30
N VAL A 176 5.04 -4.71 -15.42
CA VAL A 176 3.58 -4.88 -15.50
C VAL A 176 3.21 -6.25 -14.95
N ILE A 177 2.41 -6.24 -13.89
CA ILE A 177 1.80 -7.44 -13.32
C ILE A 177 0.32 -7.13 -13.12
N HIS A 178 -0.55 -7.76 -13.92
CA HIS A 178 -1.99 -7.55 -13.85
C HIS A 178 -2.57 -8.12 -12.55
N ASN A 179 -3.62 -7.48 -12.05
CA ASN A 179 -4.39 -8.04 -10.96
C ASN A 179 -4.97 -9.39 -11.35
N GLY A 180 -4.87 -10.37 -10.47
CA GLY A 180 -5.49 -11.66 -10.61
C GLY A 180 -6.92 -11.67 -10.07
N VAL A 181 -7.64 -12.75 -10.36
CA VAL A 181 -8.95 -13.05 -9.81
C VAL A 181 -8.99 -14.53 -9.41
N ASP A 182 -9.68 -14.84 -8.32
CA ASP A 182 -9.91 -16.23 -7.92
C ASP A 182 -11.02 -16.83 -8.81
N LEU A 183 -10.64 -17.79 -9.64
CA LEU A 183 -11.57 -18.41 -10.61
C LEU A 183 -12.60 -19.33 -9.93
N GLU A 184 -12.34 -19.84 -8.75
CA GLU A 184 -13.31 -20.64 -7.99
C GLU A 184 -14.39 -19.75 -7.38
N GLU A 185 -14.00 -18.59 -6.84
CA GLU A 185 -14.92 -17.63 -6.25
C GLU A 185 -15.73 -16.88 -7.33
N TYR A 186 -15.08 -16.51 -8.44
CA TYR A 186 -15.69 -15.75 -9.54
C TYR A 186 -16.12 -16.63 -10.73
N ARG A 187 -16.55 -17.86 -10.47
CA ARG A 187 -17.09 -18.73 -11.51
C ARG A 187 -18.46 -18.26 -12.00
N ARG A 188 -18.72 -18.50 -13.28
CA ARG A 188 -20.04 -18.24 -13.85
C ARG A 188 -21.08 -19.12 -13.16
N VAL A 189 -22.12 -18.49 -12.62
CA VAL A 189 -23.28 -19.18 -12.09
C VAL A 189 -24.40 -19.07 -13.14
N ASP A 190 -24.89 -20.21 -13.66
CA ASP A 190 -26.06 -20.20 -14.51
C ASP A 190 -27.28 -19.87 -13.62
N SER A 191 -27.78 -18.62 -13.73
CA SER A 191 -29.02 -18.24 -13.07
C SER A 191 -30.17 -18.92 -13.82
N THR A 192 -30.72 -19.99 -13.25
CA THR A 192 -32.08 -20.44 -13.61
C THR A 192 -33.04 -19.41 -13.04
N LEU A 193 -33.47 -18.43 -13.86
CA LEU A 193 -34.68 -17.64 -13.64
C LEU A 193 -35.90 -18.46 -14.12
#